data_2e5ac82bbf87cbeb225f91ffa14854d1
#
_entry.id   2e5ac82bbf87cbeb225f91ffa14854d1
#
_cell.length_a   1.000
_cell.length_b   1.000
_cell.length_c   1.000
_cell.angle_alpha   90.00
_cell.angle_beta   90.00
_cell.angle_gamma   90.00
#
_symmetry.space_group_name_H-M   'P 1'
#
loop_
_entity.id
_entity.type
_entity.pdbx_description
1 polymer ?
#
loop_
_entity_poly.entity_id
_entity_poly.type
_entity_poly.pdbx_seq_one_letter_code
_entity_poly.pdbx_strand_id
1 'polypeptide(L)' 'MPHVIIKLWPGKSEQQKVRLAEAITKDVMEILHYGEESVSVAMEEVGSHDWLGKVYKPDLKSKWDTLYKKPGYDEKDL' A
#
# COMPACT_ATOMS: atom_id res chain seq x y z
N MET A 1 -7.72 15.67 -2.29
CA MET A 1 -6.34 15.38 -2.71
C MET A 1 -5.81 14.12 -2.04
N PRO A 2 -6.21 12.92 -2.47
CA PRO A 2 -5.65 11.70 -1.88
C PRO A 2 -4.39 11.24 -2.62
N HIS A 3 -3.40 10.80 -1.85
CA HIS A 3 -2.20 10.15 -2.34
C HIS A 3 -2.08 8.78 -1.70
N VAL A 4 -2.07 7.73 -2.51
CA VAL A 4 -2.02 6.35 -2.04
C VAL A 4 -0.62 5.78 -2.28
N ILE A 5 -0.04 5.21 -1.25
CA ILE A 5 1.27 4.55 -1.35
C ILE A 5 1.08 3.08 -1.02
N ILE A 6 1.52 2.23 -1.93
CA ILE A 6 1.51 0.78 -1.72
C ILE A 6 2.96 0.33 -1.57
N LYS A 7 3.27 -0.24 -0.42
CA LYS A 7 4.56 -0.89 -0.18
C LYS A 7 4.36 -2.38 -0.32
N LEU A 8 5.19 -3.04 -1.10
CA LEU A 8 5.02 -4.46 -1.39
C LEU A 8 6.38 -5.12 -1.65
N TRP A 9 6.42 -6.44 -1.49
CA TRP A 9 7.61 -7.20 -1.87
C TRP A 9 7.79 -7.15 -3.38
N PRO A 10 9.03 -7.17 -3.89
CA PRO A 10 9.27 -7.24 -5.32
C PRO A 10 8.82 -8.57 -5.91
N GLY A 11 8.66 -8.63 -7.20
CA GLY A 11 8.31 -9.85 -7.94
C GLY A 11 7.02 -9.78 -8.72
N LYS A 12 6.21 -8.74 -8.52
CA LYS A 12 5.01 -8.55 -9.33
C LYS A 12 5.35 -7.86 -10.63
N SER A 13 4.62 -8.19 -11.68
CA SER A 13 4.86 -7.61 -13.00
C SER A 13 4.44 -6.15 -13.04
N GLU A 14 5.03 -5.42 -13.97
CA GLU A 14 4.64 -4.03 -14.21
C GLU A 14 3.16 -3.95 -14.58
N GLN A 15 2.69 -4.90 -15.38
CA GLN A 15 1.28 -4.97 -15.79
C GLN A 15 0.34 -5.11 -14.59
N GLN A 16 0.70 -5.98 -13.63
CA GLN A 16 -0.10 -6.13 -12.41
C GLN A 16 -0.13 -4.84 -11.60
N LYS A 17 1.00 -4.16 -11.48
CA LYS A 17 1.08 -2.91 -10.73
C LYS A 17 0.26 -1.80 -11.39
N VAL A 18 0.31 -1.70 -12.71
CA VAL A 18 -0.51 -0.72 -13.45
C VAL A 18 -2.00 -0.99 -13.26
N ARG A 19 -2.42 -2.24 -13.38
CA ARG A 19 -3.83 -2.63 -13.17
C ARG A 19 -4.31 -2.30 -11.76
N LEU A 20 -3.46 -2.57 -10.78
CA LEU A 20 -3.81 -2.26 -9.38
C LEU A 20 -3.95 -0.75 -9.17
N ALA A 21 -3.01 0.03 -9.70
CA ALA A 21 -3.07 1.48 -9.59
C ALA A 21 -4.34 2.05 -10.24
N GLU A 22 -4.73 1.52 -11.39
CA GLU A 22 -5.96 1.93 -12.08
C GLU A 22 -7.20 1.61 -11.25
N ALA A 23 -7.25 0.40 -10.67
CA ALA A 23 -8.38 -0.02 -9.84
C ALA A 23 -8.50 0.84 -8.59
N ILE A 24 -7.38 1.14 -7.94
CA ILE A 24 -7.36 1.99 -6.75
C ILE A 24 -7.82 3.40 -7.09
N THR A 25 -7.33 3.96 -8.20
CA THR A 25 -7.75 5.29 -8.65
C THR A 25 -9.26 5.35 -8.84
N LYS A 26 -9.81 4.34 -9.50
CA LYS A 26 -11.26 4.26 -9.74
C LYS A 26 -12.04 4.18 -8.43
N ASP A 27 -11.60 3.35 -7.50
CA ASP A 27 -12.27 3.20 -6.22
C ASP A 27 -12.22 4.48 -5.40
N VAL A 28 -11.08 5.16 -5.38
CA VAL A 28 -10.94 6.44 -4.66
C VAL A 28 -11.91 7.46 -5.25
N MET A 29 -12.00 7.54 -6.57
CA MET A 29 -12.92 8.46 -7.23
C MET A 29 -14.37 8.17 -6.87
N GLU A 30 -14.77 6.91 -6.92
CA GLU A 30 -16.15 6.51 -6.69
C GLU A 30 -16.56 6.62 -5.22
N ILE A 31 -15.69 6.18 -4.31
CA ILE A 31 -16.04 6.08 -2.90
C ILE A 31 -15.86 7.41 -2.17
N LEU A 32 -14.79 8.13 -2.49
CA LEU A 32 -14.47 9.40 -1.83
C LEU A 32 -14.93 10.62 -2.61
N HIS A 33 -15.48 10.42 -3.81
CA HIS A 33 -16.02 11.49 -4.65
C HIS A 33 -14.96 12.53 -5.05
N TYR A 34 -13.83 12.03 -5.57
CA TYR A 34 -12.77 12.88 -6.13
C TYR A 34 -12.71 12.75 -7.64
N GLY A 35 -12.25 13.79 -8.31
CA GLY A 35 -11.91 13.72 -9.72
C GLY A 35 -10.56 13.04 -9.92
N GLU A 36 -10.34 12.49 -11.11
CA GLU A 36 -9.11 11.78 -11.45
C GLU A 36 -7.86 12.63 -11.18
N GLU A 37 -7.92 13.91 -11.47
CA GLU A 37 -6.78 14.82 -11.38
C GLU A 37 -6.24 15.00 -9.96
N SER A 38 -7.05 14.68 -8.94
CA SER A 38 -6.60 14.84 -7.56
C SER A 38 -6.00 13.57 -6.95
N VAL A 39 -6.08 12.43 -7.67
CA VAL A 39 -5.64 11.13 -7.15
C VAL A 39 -4.24 10.80 -7.66
N SER A 40 -3.37 10.38 -6.77
CA SER A 40 -2.06 9.84 -7.15
C SER A 40 -1.81 8.52 -6.42
N VAL A 41 -1.12 7.60 -7.10
CA VAL A 41 -0.82 6.27 -6.57
C VAL A 41 0.65 5.97 -6.82
N ALA A 42 1.37 5.60 -5.77
CA ALA A 42 2.77 5.20 -5.86
C ALA A 42 2.94 3.75 -5.40
N MET A 43 3.90 3.07 -5.97
CA MET A 43 4.29 1.72 -5.58
C MET A 43 5.75 1.76 -5.13
N GLU A 44 6.02 1.24 -3.94
CA GLU A 44 7.36 1.17 -3.40
C GLU A 44 7.70 -0.29 -3.12
N GLU A 45 8.64 -0.84 -3.86
CA GLU A 45 9.09 -2.22 -3.63
C GLU A 45 10.10 -2.26 -2.51
N VAL A 46 9.84 -3.09 -1.50
CA VAL A 46 10.70 -3.28 -0.35
C VAL A 46 11.00 -4.77 -0.22
N GLY A 47 12.29 -5.13 -0.21
CA GLY A 47 12.70 -6.52 -0.12
C GLY A 47 12.25 -7.19 1.17
N SER A 48 12.09 -8.51 1.12
CA SER A 48 11.61 -9.26 2.29
C SER A 48 12.50 -9.10 3.52
N HIS A 49 13.82 -8.97 3.33
CA HIS A 49 14.75 -8.76 4.45
C HIS A 49 14.63 -7.38 5.08
N ASP A 50 14.09 -6.41 4.35
CA ASP A 50 13.94 -5.05 4.83
C ASP A 50 12.55 -4.77 5.36
N TRP A 51 11.60 -5.69 5.15
CA TRP A 51 10.19 -5.47 5.49
C TRP A 51 9.98 -5.16 6.96
N LEU A 52 10.58 -5.93 7.85
CA LEU A 52 10.41 -5.71 9.28
C LEU A 52 10.84 -4.31 9.70
N GLY A 53 12.03 -3.88 9.28
CA GLY A 53 12.59 -2.59 9.72
C GLY A 53 12.04 -1.38 8.97
N LYS A 54 11.69 -1.55 7.71
CA LYS A 54 11.25 -0.42 6.87
C LYS A 54 9.75 -0.28 6.75
N VAL A 55 8.99 -1.35 6.95
CA VAL A 55 7.55 -1.33 6.79
C VAL A 55 6.82 -1.77 8.05
N TYR A 56 7.09 -2.98 8.53
CA TYR A 56 6.31 -3.52 9.65
C TYR A 56 6.41 -2.66 10.91
N LYS A 57 7.60 -2.36 11.36
CA LYS A 57 7.76 -1.56 12.59
C LYS A 57 7.26 -0.13 12.44
N PRO A 58 7.68 0.64 11.41
CA PRO A 58 7.26 2.05 11.33
C PRO A 58 5.82 2.25 10.88
N ASP A 59 5.31 1.41 9.98
CA ASP A 59 4.00 1.65 9.37
C ASP A 59 2.88 0.82 9.99
N LEU A 60 3.17 -0.38 10.50
CA LEU A 60 2.16 -1.26 11.05
C LEU A 60 2.19 -1.29 12.58
N LYS A 61 3.31 -1.72 13.15
CA LYS A 61 3.40 -1.90 14.60
C LYS A 61 3.22 -0.59 15.37
N SER A 62 3.91 0.46 14.96
CA SER A 62 3.83 1.75 15.64
C SER A 62 2.49 2.45 15.45
N LYS A 63 1.75 2.07 14.40
CA LYS A 63 0.45 2.66 14.05
C LYS A 63 -0.68 1.64 14.08
N TRP A 64 -0.53 0.60 14.85
CA TRP A 64 -1.42 -0.57 14.84
C TRP A 64 -2.89 -0.19 14.95
N ASP A 65 -3.22 0.72 15.86
CA ASP A 65 -4.61 1.09 16.10
C ASP A 65 -5.20 1.96 14.98
N THR A 66 -4.38 2.46 14.07
CA THR A 66 -4.86 3.26 12.93
C THR A 66 -5.11 2.42 11.69
N LEU A 67 -4.75 1.15 11.70
CA LEU A 67 -4.92 0.28 10.54
C LEU A 67 -6.40 -0.08 10.36
N TYR A 68 -6.94 0.22 9.19
CA TYR A 68 -8.31 -0.19 8.85
C TYR A 68 -8.42 -1.67 8.54
N LYS A 69 -7.33 -2.26 8.08
CA LYS A 69 -7.22 -3.71 7.91
C LYS A 69 -5.86 -4.15 8.44
N LYS A 70 -5.89 -5.01 9.44
CA LYS A 70 -4.67 -5.55 10.03
C LYS A 70 -4.24 -6.81 9.29
N PRO A 71 -2.92 -7.05 9.15
CA PRO A 71 -2.45 -8.27 8.50
C PRO A 71 -2.65 -9.49 9.41
N GLY A 72 -2.69 -10.66 8.77
CA GLY A 72 -2.75 -11.92 9.50
C GLY A 72 -1.39 -12.46 9.92
N TYR A 73 -0.30 -11.78 9.56
CA TYR A 73 1.05 -12.16 9.99
C TYR A 73 1.55 -11.22 11.09
N ASP A 74 2.57 -11.63 11.80
CA ASP A 74 3.21 -10.77 12.79
C ASP A 74 4.75 -10.81 12.64
N GLU A 75 5.42 -10.15 13.57
CA GLU A 75 6.88 -10.01 13.58
C GLU A 75 7.63 -11.33 13.49
N LYS A 76 7.08 -12.40 14.06
CA LYS A 76 7.68 -13.73 14.06
C LYS A 76 7.76 -14.34 12.68
N ASP A 77 6.92 -13.89 11.77
CA ASP A 77 6.84 -14.42 10.40
C ASP A 77 7.83 -13.75 9.45
N LEU A 78 8.57 -12.79 9.96
CA LEU A 78 9.45 -11.94 9.11
C LEU A 78 10.97 -12.19 9.36
#